data_8e6f734f1e43a06703ca607d67ed5a46
#
_entry.id   8e6f734f1e43a06703ca607d67ed5a46
#
_cell.length_a   1.000
_cell.length_b   1.000
_cell.length_c   1.000
_cell.angle_alpha   90.00
_cell.angle_beta   90.00
_cell.angle_gamma   90.00
#
_symmetry.space_group_name_H-M   'P 1'
#
loop_
_entity.id
_entity.type
_entity.pdbx_description
1 polymer ?
#
loop_
_entity_poly.entity_id
_entity_poly.type
_entity_poly.pdbx_seq_one_letter_code
_entity_poly.pdbx_strand_id
1 'polypeptide(L)'
;MAGNDRNSASTSSFRSHEEQSDSLVDPSWELIDPTPDVHAMFLQFNDRFFDGALAGCEVRWSPRMTTCAGLCCYEGRGGLCSIRLSQPLLSLRPRKDLVETLLHEMIHAFLFVKERNRDHDGHGPHFQSHMHRINHIARTNITIYHSFHAEVANFKQHWWRCQGAC
;
A
#
# COMPACT_ATOMS: atom_id res chain seq x y z
N MET A 1 -28.55 51.43 31.37
CA MET A 1 -27.67 50.60 32.21
C MET A 1 -27.51 49.25 31.46
N ALA A 2 -26.39 49.12 30.86
CA ALA A 2 -25.37 48.10 31.01
C ALA A 2 -25.93 46.69 30.75
N GLY A 3 -25.68 46.04 29.69
CA GLY A 3 -24.41 45.61 29.12
C GLY A 3 -24.25 44.15 29.45
N ASN A 4 -24.19 43.31 28.48
CA ASN A 4 -23.08 42.35 28.41
C ASN A 4 -23.19 41.45 27.19
N ASP A 5 -22.50 41.86 26.15
CA ASP A 5 -21.95 40.97 25.15
C ASP A 5 -20.90 40.08 25.79
N ARG A 6 -20.93 38.79 25.56
CA ARG A 6 -19.71 37.97 25.45
C ARG A 6 -19.97 36.55 24.91
N ASN A 7 -19.30 36.33 23.83
CA ASN A 7 -18.58 35.10 23.50
C ASN A 7 -19.31 34.03 22.67
N SER A 8 -19.24 34.23 21.38
CA SER A 8 -19.29 33.13 20.42
C SER A 8 -18.03 33.17 19.54
N ALA A 9 -16.93 32.67 20.07
CA ALA A 9 -15.74 32.38 19.28
C ALA A 9 -14.95 31.29 19.99
N SER A 10 -15.10 30.07 19.61
CA SER A 10 -14.12 28.97 19.81
C SER A 10 -14.76 27.58 19.61
N THR A 11 -15.23 27.25 18.41
CA THR A 11 -15.59 25.86 18.11
C THR A 11 -15.15 25.43 16.71
N SER A 12 -14.38 26.25 16.00
CA SER A 12 -13.96 25.93 14.63
C SER A 12 -12.57 25.29 14.49
N SER A 13 -11.79 25.24 15.59
CA SER A 13 -10.39 24.77 15.54
C SER A 13 -10.21 23.28 15.88
N PHE A 14 -11.20 22.63 16.46
CA PHE A 14 -11.06 21.22 16.87
C PHE A 14 -11.51 20.20 15.83
N ARG A 15 -12.27 20.60 14.80
CA ARG A 15 -12.73 19.68 13.74
C ARG A 15 -11.67 19.36 12.69
N SER A 16 -10.66 20.19 12.53
CA SER A 16 -9.61 19.97 11.51
C SER A 16 -8.54 18.94 11.91
N HIS A 17 -8.39 18.64 13.20
CA HIS A 17 -7.40 17.67 13.68
C HIS A 17 -7.89 16.21 13.69
N GLU A 18 -9.19 15.96 13.80
CA GLU A 18 -9.73 14.60 13.76
C GLU A 18 -9.86 14.06 12.32
N GLU A 19 -10.11 14.91 11.32
CA GLU A 19 -10.17 14.50 9.92
C GLU A 19 -8.80 14.18 9.29
N GLN A 20 -7.71 14.72 9.84
CA GLN A 20 -6.36 14.47 9.36
C GLN A 20 -5.78 13.13 9.84
N SER A 21 -6.31 12.53 10.92
CA SER A 21 -5.79 11.30 11.50
C SER A 21 -6.16 10.01 10.72
N ASP A 22 -7.14 10.08 9.82
CA ASP A 22 -7.63 8.91 9.09
C ASP A 22 -6.91 8.62 7.77
N SER A 23 -6.14 9.58 7.24
CA SER A 23 -5.39 9.39 6.00
C SER A 23 -4.11 8.61 6.25
N LEU A 24 -3.99 7.43 5.63
CA LEU A 24 -2.78 6.60 5.69
C LEU A 24 -1.61 7.19 4.90
N VAL A 25 -1.88 8.16 4.05
CA VAL A 25 -0.91 8.78 3.14
C VAL A 25 -0.76 10.28 3.35
N ASP A 26 -1.16 10.77 4.53
CA ASP A 26 -0.89 12.15 4.91
C ASP A 26 0.63 12.42 4.89
N PRO A 27 1.07 13.57 4.32
CA PRO A 27 2.51 13.90 4.25
C PRO A 27 3.21 13.94 5.61
N SER A 28 2.49 14.12 6.71
CA SER A 28 3.07 14.07 8.06
C SER A 28 3.67 12.71 8.41
N TRP A 29 3.16 11.63 7.82
CA TRP A 29 3.71 10.29 8.02
C TRP A 29 5.15 10.14 7.52
N GLU A 30 5.56 10.90 6.51
CA GLU A 30 6.95 10.93 6.03
C GLU A 30 7.92 11.43 7.11
N LEU A 31 7.43 12.23 8.06
CA LEU A 31 8.22 12.74 9.18
C LEU A 31 8.11 11.86 10.43
N ILE A 32 6.95 11.25 10.66
CA ILE A 32 6.66 10.44 11.85
C ILE A 32 7.25 9.04 11.71
N ASP A 33 7.07 8.41 10.55
CA ASP A 33 7.47 7.03 10.28
C ASP A 33 7.95 6.87 8.83
N PRO A 34 9.11 7.42 8.48
CA PRO A 34 9.65 7.39 7.11
C PRO A 34 10.09 5.99 6.65
N THR A 35 10.36 5.09 7.60
CA THR A 35 10.81 3.71 7.33
C THR A 35 9.96 2.71 8.10
N PRO A 36 8.68 2.53 7.70
CA PRO A 36 7.77 1.71 8.45
C PRO A 36 8.16 0.22 8.44
N ASP A 37 7.84 -0.48 9.52
CA ASP A 37 7.86 -1.93 9.57
C ASP A 37 6.71 -2.47 8.71
N VAL A 38 7.04 -3.08 7.57
CA VAL A 38 6.03 -3.59 6.63
C VAL A 38 5.19 -4.72 7.22
N HIS A 39 5.73 -5.49 8.15
CA HIS A 39 4.98 -6.55 8.81
C HIS A 39 3.93 -5.97 9.77
N ALA A 40 4.32 -5.01 10.59
CA ALA A 40 3.39 -4.30 11.48
C ALA A 40 2.30 -3.57 10.67
N MET A 41 2.69 -2.92 9.57
CA MET A 41 1.76 -2.26 8.65
C MET A 41 0.78 -3.26 8.02
N PHE A 42 1.26 -4.42 7.57
CA PHE A 42 0.43 -5.49 7.02
C PHE A 42 -0.60 -5.99 8.03
N LEU A 43 -0.21 -6.24 9.27
CA LEU A 43 -1.13 -6.70 10.32
C LEU A 43 -2.22 -5.66 10.60
N GLN A 44 -1.85 -4.39 10.70
CA GLN A 44 -2.79 -3.28 10.89
C GLN A 44 -3.79 -3.17 9.73
N PHE A 45 -3.33 -3.27 8.49
CA PHE A 45 -4.19 -3.20 7.31
C PHE A 45 -5.08 -4.43 7.16
N ASN A 46 -4.56 -5.62 7.50
CA ASN A 46 -5.34 -6.85 7.50
C ASN A 46 -6.53 -6.76 8.46
N ASP A 47 -6.29 -6.27 9.66
CA ASP A 47 -7.35 -6.06 10.65
C ASP A 47 -8.36 -4.99 10.18
N ARG A 48 -7.86 -3.85 9.73
CA ARG A 48 -8.70 -2.69 9.39
C ARG A 48 -9.53 -2.87 8.12
N PHE A 49 -9.00 -3.53 7.08
CA PHE A 49 -9.62 -3.57 5.74
C PHE A 49 -10.06 -4.95 5.26
N PHE A 50 -9.56 -6.00 5.89
CA PHE A 50 -9.76 -7.37 5.44
C PHE A 50 -10.26 -8.32 6.53
N ASP A 51 -10.71 -7.78 7.67
CA ASP A 51 -11.28 -8.52 8.80
C ASP A 51 -10.39 -9.69 9.26
N GLY A 52 -9.07 -9.51 9.23
CA GLY A 52 -8.10 -10.54 9.62
C GLY A 52 -7.96 -11.70 8.63
N ALA A 53 -8.61 -11.66 7.48
CA ALA A 53 -8.66 -12.80 6.54
C ALA A 53 -7.30 -13.19 5.96
N LEU A 54 -6.30 -12.32 6.03
CA LEU A 54 -4.97 -12.54 5.51
C LEU A 54 -3.95 -13.01 6.56
N ALA A 55 -4.39 -13.47 7.70
CA ALA A 55 -3.50 -13.92 8.79
C ALA A 55 -2.52 -15.04 8.38
N GLY A 56 -2.86 -15.84 7.37
CA GLY A 56 -1.99 -16.86 6.80
C GLY A 56 -1.05 -16.39 5.70
N CYS A 57 -1.09 -15.10 5.32
CA CYS A 57 -0.20 -14.53 4.33
C CYS A 57 1.07 -13.98 4.97
N GLU A 58 2.19 -14.10 4.28
CA GLU A 58 3.47 -13.51 4.67
C GLU A 58 3.74 -12.25 3.85
N VAL A 59 4.32 -11.22 4.47
CA VAL A 59 4.85 -10.05 3.78
C VAL A 59 6.34 -9.93 4.01
N ARG A 60 7.11 -9.62 2.95
CA ARG A 60 8.56 -9.44 3.06
C ARG A 60 9.13 -8.53 1.98
N TRP A 61 10.27 -7.93 2.28
CA TRP A 61 11.07 -7.24 1.31
C TRP A 61 11.79 -8.19 0.36
N SER A 62 11.86 -7.80 -0.90
CA SER A 62 12.64 -8.49 -1.94
C SER A 62 13.76 -7.58 -2.45
N PRO A 63 15.03 -7.85 -2.09
CA PRO A 63 16.15 -7.00 -2.49
C PRO A 63 16.53 -7.13 -3.97
N ARG A 64 16.04 -8.17 -4.65
CA ARG A 64 16.35 -8.45 -6.06
C ARG A 64 15.23 -8.14 -7.03
N MET A 65 14.06 -7.76 -6.53
CA MET A 65 12.91 -7.48 -7.40
C MET A 65 13.01 -6.05 -7.93
N THR A 66 13.18 -5.88 -9.24
CA THR A 66 13.39 -4.60 -9.91
C THR A 66 12.41 -4.33 -11.05
N THR A 67 11.50 -5.27 -11.32
CA THR A 67 10.54 -5.20 -12.44
C THR A 67 9.14 -4.75 -12.02
N CYS A 68 8.77 -4.95 -10.76
CA CYS A 68 7.51 -4.53 -10.19
C CYS A 68 7.71 -4.09 -8.74
N ALA A 69 6.88 -3.18 -8.26
CA ALA A 69 6.94 -2.64 -6.91
C ALA A 69 6.44 -3.63 -5.86
N GLY A 70 5.39 -4.37 -6.19
CA GLY A 70 4.82 -5.44 -5.37
C GLY A 70 4.51 -6.68 -6.20
N LEU A 71 4.37 -7.81 -5.54
CA LEU A 71 3.98 -9.07 -6.14
C LEU A 71 3.31 -9.96 -5.10
N CYS A 72 2.08 -10.40 -5.38
CA CYS A 72 1.41 -11.44 -4.63
C CYS A 72 1.74 -12.81 -5.23
N CYS A 73 2.44 -13.64 -4.47
CA CYS A 73 2.82 -15.01 -4.89
C CYS A 73 1.88 -16.02 -4.25
N TYR A 74 1.36 -16.92 -5.06
CA TYR A 74 0.47 -17.99 -4.62
C TYR A 74 1.23 -19.31 -4.55
N GLU A 75 1.30 -19.90 -3.36
CA GLU A 75 1.95 -21.19 -3.19
C GLU A 75 0.94 -22.32 -3.34
N GLY A 76 1.24 -23.20 -4.27
CA GLY A 76 0.57 -24.39 -4.72
C GLY A 76 -0.56 -25.01 -3.86
N ARG A 77 -0.33 -26.22 -3.33
CA ARG A 77 -1.38 -27.05 -2.71
C ARG A 77 -1.83 -26.60 -1.33
N GLY A 78 -1.07 -25.76 -0.62
CA GLY A 78 -1.39 -25.30 0.74
C GLY A 78 -2.33 -24.11 0.83
N GLY A 79 -2.64 -23.45 -0.30
CA GLY A 79 -3.48 -22.24 -0.29
C GLY A 79 -2.82 -21.06 0.41
N LEU A 80 -1.51 -21.08 0.57
CA LEU A 80 -0.73 -19.99 1.14
C LEU A 80 -0.43 -18.94 0.08
N CYS A 81 -0.37 -17.69 0.51
CA CYS A 81 0.14 -16.61 -0.32
C CYS A 81 1.21 -15.81 0.42
N SER A 82 2.11 -15.20 -0.35
CA SER A 82 3.09 -14.27 0.17
C SER A 82 3.13 -13.00 -0.67
N ILE A 83 3.27 -11.87 0.01
CA ILE A 83 3.44 -10.57 -0.62
C ILE A 83 4.91 -10.20 -0.57
N ARG A 84 5.48 -9.87 -1.72
CA ARG A 84 6.85 -9.39 -1.86
C ARG A 84 6.84 -7.95 -2.29
N LEU A 85 7.59 -7.11 -1.59
CA LEU A 85 7.74 -5.69 -1.88
C LEU A 85 9.15 -5.41 -2.37
N SER A 86 9.27 -4.69 -3.47
CA SER A 86 10.57 -4.35 -4.04
C SER A 86 11.31 -3.35 -3.15
N GLN A 87 12.39 -3.80 -2.55
CA GLN A 87 13.26 -2.90 -1.78
C GLN A 87 13.93 -1.85 -2.68
N PRO A 88 14.50 -2.20 -3.87
CA PRO A 88 15.14 -1.20 -4.73
C PRO A 88 14.19 -0.11 -5.24
N LEU A 89 12.95 -0.46 -5.55
CA LEU A 89 11.99 0.48 -6.12
C LEU A 89 11.30 1.34 -5.07
N LEU A 90 11.01 0.80 -3.89
CA LEU A 90 10.22 1.47 -2.86
C LEU A 90 11.06 2.22 -1.82
N SER A 91 12.32 1.82 -1.58
CA SER A 91 13.17 2.45 -0.57
C SER A 91 13.53 3.90 -0.86
N LEU A 92 13.46 4.33 -2.12
CA LEU A 92 13.75 5.70 -2.56
C LEU A 92 12.49 6.53 -2.86
N ARG A 93 11.32 5.96 -2.60
CA ARG A 93 10.04 6.62 -2.87
C ARG A 93 9.36 7.05 -1.57
N PRO A 94 8.42 8.02 -1.64
CA PRO A 94 7.61 8.40 -0.50
C PRO A 94 6.90 7.21 0.14
N ARG A 95 6.70 7.28 1.45
CA ARG A 95 6.01 6.25 2.24
C ARG A 95 4.62 5.91 1.68
N LYS A 96 3.92 6.88 1.13
CA LYS A 96 2.61 6.69 0.50
C LYS A 96 2.64 5.63 -0.61
N ASP A 97 3.72 5.56 -1.39
CA ASP A 97 3.84 4.58 -2.48
C ASP A 97 4.00 3.16 -1.94
N LEU A 98 4.70 3.00 -0.81
CA LEU A 98 4.76 1.73 -0.09
C LEU A 98 3.39 1.31 0.44
N VAL A 99 2.65 2.22 1.06
CA VAL A 99 1.30 1.97 1.59
C VAL A 99 0.36 1.52 0.47
N GLU A 100 0.32 2.26 -0.63
CA GLU A 100 -0.56 1.98 -1.76
C GLU A 100 -0.18 0.69 -2.49
N THR A 101 1.11 0.40 -2.63
CA THR A 101 1.59 -0.86 -3.20
C THR A 101 1.21 -2.05 -2.31
N LEU A 102 1.45 -1.95 -1.00
CA LEU A 102 1.09 -3.01 -0.06
C LEU A 102 -0.42 -3.30 -0.09
N LEU A 103 -1.25 -2.27 -0.05
CA LEU A 103 -2.71 -2.43 -0.11
C LEU A 103 -3.16 -3.04 -1.44
N HIS A 104 -2.55 -2.67 -2.56
CA HIS A 104 -2.80 -3.27 -3.87
C HIS A 104 -2.57 -4.79 -3.84
N GLU A 105 -1.41 -5.22 -3.36
CA GLU A 105 -1.08 -6.65 -3.27
C GLU A 105 -1.95 -7.38 -2.24
N MET A 106 -2.35 -6.70 -1.17
CA MET A 106 -3.28 -7.27 -0.19
C MET A 106 -4.68 -7.51 -0.77
N ILE A 107 -5.15 -6.67 -1.72
CA ILE A 107 -6.40 -6.94 -2.44
C ILE A 107 -6.28 -8.23 -3.26
N HIS A 108 -5.17 -8.43 -3.98
CA HIS A 108 -4.93 -9.68 -4.71
C HIS A 108 -4.91 -10.88 -3.78
N ALA A 109 -4.21 -10.77 -2.65
CA ALA A 109 -4.17 -11.84 -1.64
C ALA A 109 -5.58 -12.14 -1.10
N PHE A 110 -6.40 -11.14 -0.85
CA PHE A 110 -7.75 -11.29 -0.35
C PHE A 110 -8.66 -12.01 -1.38
N LEU A 111 -8.60 -11.63 -2.64
CA LEU A 111 -9.35 -12.30 -3.71
C LEU A 111 -8.89 -13.76 -3.86
N PHE A 112 -7.60 -14.05 -3.70
CA PHE A 112 -7.11 -15.41 -3.69
C PHE A 112 -7.66 -16.22 -2.50
N VAL A 113 -7.58 -15.68 -1.30
CA VAL A 113 -8.05 -16.37 -0.08
C VAL A 113 -9.55 -16.62 -0.12
N LYS A 114 -10.35 -15.64 -0.55
CA LYS A 114 -11.82 -15.71 -0.55
C LYS A 114 -12.39 -16.38 -1.79
N GLU A 115 -11.85 -16.09 -2.97
CA GLU A 115 -12.43 -16.48 -4.26
C GLU A 115 -11.56 -17.47 -5.04
N ARG A 116 -10.39 -17.85 -4.51
CA ARG A 116 -9.38 -18.66 -5.19
C ARG A 116 -8.91 -18.05 -6.51
N ASN A 117 -9.07 -16.75 -6.66
CA ASN A 117 -8.58 -16.02 -7.81
C ASN A 117 -7.06 -15.87 -7.75
N ARG A 118 -6.36 -16.44 -8.75
CA ARG A 118 -4.89 -16.40 -8.88
C ARG A 118 -4.42 -15.41 -9.93
N ASP A 119 -5.33 -14.67 -10.53
CA ASP A 119 -5.00 -13.68 -11.55
C ASP A 119 -4.49 -12.40 -10.88
N HIS A 120 -3.19 -12.30 -10.69
CA HIS A 120 -2.54 -11.13 -10.09
C HIS A 120 -2.36 -9.98 -11.10
N ASP A 121 -2.58 -10.21 -12.39
CA ASP A 121 -2.61 -9.17 -13.42
C ASP A 121 -4.05 -8.66 -13.65
N GLY A 122 -5.05 -9.41 -13.20
CA GLY A 122 -6.46 -9.08 -13.34
C GLY A 122 -6.93 -8.07 -12.30
N HIS A 123 -7.43 -6.94 -12.77
CA HIS A 123 -8.02 -5.88 -11.93
C HIS A 123 -9.49 -5.68 -12.29
N GLY A 124 -10.25 -6.77 -12.31
CA GLY A 124 -11.66 -6.81 -12.63
C GLY A 124 -12.55 -6.12 -11.58
N PRO A 125 -13.89 -6.24 -11.72
CA PRO A 125 -14.85 -5.54 -10.85
C PRO A 125 -14.66 -5.79 -9.36
N HIS A 126 -14.31 -7.03 -8.96
CA HIS A 126 -14.08 -7.37 -7.56
C HIS A 126 -12.86 -6.66 -6.99
N PHE A 127 -11.73 -6.65 -7.72
CA PHE A 127 -10.55 -5.88 -7.33
C PHE A 127 -10.89 -4.39 -7.18
N GLN A 128 -11.53 -3.81 -8.20
CA GLN A 128 -11.87 -2.39 -8.21
C GLN A 128 -12.84 -2.01 -7.09
N SER A 129 -13.78 -2.88 -6.73
CA SER A 129 -14.67 -2.66 -5.59
C SER A 129 -13.90 -2.50 -4.28
N HIS A 130 -12.95 -3.40 -4.00
CA HIS A 130 -12.09 -3.29 -2.81
C HIS A 130 -11.16 -2.07 -2.88
N MET A 131 -10.58 -1.80 -4.04
CA MET A 131 -9.73 -0.64 -4.28
C MET A 131 -10.49 0.67 -3.97
N HIS A 132 -11.68 0.86 -4.52
CA HIS A 132 -12.48 2.06 -4.27
C HIS A 132 -12.89 2.19 -2.80
N ARG A 133 -13.30 1.08 -2.18
CA ARG A 133 -13.64 1.05 -0.75
C ARG A 133 -12.46 1.52 0.11
N ILE A 134 -11.29 0.96 -0.10
CA ILE A 134 -10.09 1.30 0.69
C ILE A 134 -9.65 2.73 0.40
N ASN A 135 -9.63 3.16 -0.86
CA ASN A 135 -9.28 4.53 -1.23
C ASN A 135 -10.20 5.56 -0.54
N HIS A 136 -11.48 5.25 -0.44
CA HIS A 136 -12.42 6.13 0.24
C HIS A 136 -12.16 6.22 1.75
N ILE A 137 -11.94 5.09 2.42
CA ILE A 137 -11.75 5.02 3.87
C ILE A 137 -10.39 5.58 4.29
N ALA A 138 -9.33 5.19 3.57
CA ALA A 138 -7.95 5.49 3.93
C ALA A 138 -7.38 6.74 3.25
N ARG A 139 -8.16 7.36 2.37
CA ARG A 139 -7.77 8.51 1.53
C ARG A 139 -6.51 8.21 0.70
N THR A 140 -6.37 6.97 0.28
CA THR A 140 -5.30 6.49 -0.60
C THR A 140 -5.67 6.66 -2.07
N ASN A 141 -4.70 6.46 -2.96
CA ASN A 141 -4.89 6.45 -4.40
C ASN A 141 -4.34 5.14 -5.00
N ILE A 142 -4.83 4.00 -4.49
CA ILE A 142 -4.53 2.70 -5.08
C ILE A 142 -5.09 2.69 -6.50
N THR A 143 -4.30 2.25 -7.47
CA THR A 143 -4.68 2.15 -8.88
C THR A 143 -4.55 0.71 -9.38
N ILE A 144 -5.09 0.46 -10.57
CA ILE A 144 -4.92 -0.82 -11.26
C ILE A 144 -3.55 -0.94 -11.96
N TYR A 145 -2.73 0.12 -11.95
CA TYR A 145 -1.44 0.16 -12.61
C TYR A 145 -0.30 0.03 -11.60
N HIS A 146 0.71 -0.73 -11.96
CA HIS A 146 2.00 -0.76 -11.26
C HIS A 146 2.92 0.30 -11.88
N SER A 147 2.73 1.55 -11.51
CA SER A 147 3.25 2.71 -12.25
C SER A 147 4.63 3.20 -11.80
N PHE A 148 5.61 2.32 -11.74
CA PHE A 148 7.01 2.71 -11.51
C PHE A 148 7.88 2.51 -12.76
N HIS A 149 7.34 2.84 -13.93
CA HIS A 149 8.00 2.62 -15.21
C HIS A 149 9.35 3.34 -15.35
N ALA A 150 9.47 4.53 -14.79
CA ALA A 150 10.72 5.30 -14.86
C ALA A 150 11.84 4.63 -14.05
N GLU A 151 11.55 4.17 -12.84
CA GLU A 151 12.50 3.49 -11.96
C GLU A 151 12.88 2.11 -12.51
N VAL A 152 11.89 1.37 -12.99
CA VAL A 152 12.14 0.08 -13.66
C VAL A 152 13.01 0.26 -14.89
N ALA A 153 12.81 1.32 -15.68
CA ALA A 153 13.64 1.65 -16.83
C ALA A 153 15.09 1.96 -16.42
N ASN A 154 15.29 2.71 -15.33
CA ASN A 154 16.63 2.99 -14.79
C ASN A 154 17.37 1.71 -14.40
N PHE A 155 16.71 0.77 -13.73
CA PHE A 155 17.33 -0.51 -13.39
C PHE A 155 17.63 -1.36 -14.63
N LYS A 156 16.80 -1.28 -15.67
CA LYS A 156 17.06 -1.98 -16.94
C LYS A 156 18.25 -1.43 -17.73
N GLN A 157 18.57 -0.16 -17.60
CA GLN A 157 19.72 0.46 -18.27
C GLN A 157 21.07 0.01 -17.72
N HIS A 158 21.12 -0.54 -16.54
CA HIS A 158 22.34 -1.04 -15.90
C HIS A 158 22.60 -2.54 -16.13
N TRP A 159 21.93 -3.17 -17.07
CA TRP A 159 22.24 -4.53 -17.49
C TRP A 159 23.49 -4.51 -18.35
N TRP A 160 24.63 -4.82 -17.77
CA TRP A 160 25.86 -5.09 -18.50
C TRP A 160 25.69 -6.37 -19.28
N ARG A 161 25.61 -6.26 -20.59
CA ARG A 161 25.78 -7.40 -21.48
C ARG A 161 27.25 -7.78 -21.42
N CYS A 162 27.59 -8.88 -20.78
CA CYS A 162 28.91 -9.45 -20.89
C CYS A 162 29.12 -9.84 -22.36
N GLN A 163 29.98 -9.12 -23.06
CA GLN A 163 30.40 -9.44 -24.42
C GLN A 163 31.73 -10.21 -24.43
N GLY A 164 32.15 -10.74 -23.30
CA GLY A 164 33.30 -11.61 -23.21
C GLY A 164 32.94 -13.01 -23.71
N ALA A 165 33.79 -13.55 -24.55
CA ALA A 165 33.74 -14.96 -24.89
C ALA A 165 33.93 -15.79 -23.61
N CYS A 166 32.86 -16.49 -23.22
CA CYS A 166 32.93 -17.55 -22.21
C CYS A 166 33.12 -18.87 -22.93
#